data_ff4ede66c3780e969a41e1265a24d493
#
_entry.id   ff4ede66c3780e969a41e1265a24d493
#
_cell.length_a   1.000
_cell.length_b   1.000
_cell.length_c   1.000
_cell.angle_alpha   90.00
_cell.angle_beta   90.00
_cell.angle_gamma   90.00
#
_symmetry.space_group_name_H-M   'P 1'
#
loop_
_entity.id
_entity.type
_entity.pdbx_description
1 polymer ?
#
loop_
_entity_poly.entity_id
_entity_poly.type
_entity_poly.pdbx_seq_one_letter_code
_entity_poly.pdbx_strand_id
1 'polypeptide(L)'
;IHNASRRAGNPFVAVNCAALPESLLESELFGYVSGAFTGARAGGKTGLFEMANTGTIFLDEVSEMAPSLQPRLLRVLQEKEVSRVGDDKITPVDVRVIAATNKDLMELVEKGTFREDLYYRLAVLILELPPLKERIGDLRRLANFIVRKKSKALHRIIEPLSEEAVEQLRTIDWPGNVRQLANVLERAIVISPGRTITDKILADAMGSCRPFVRRPPQAIQPAEETPNAPLQDVERSAVLRALKECGGNRKQAALRLGISRSTLWRRLKEWE
;
A
#
# COMPACT_ATOMS: atom_id res chain seq x y z
N ILE A 1 -17.35 13.98 -4.27
CA ILE A 1 -16.96 15.40 -4.30
C ILE A 1 -17.10 15.95 -5.71
N HIS A 2 -16.39 15.40 -6.72
CA HIS A 2 -16.45 15.92 -8.11
C HIS A 2 -17.89 15.92 -8.66
N ASN A 3 -18.58 14.77 -8.65
CA ASN A 3 -19.95 14.64 -9.19
C ASN A 3 -21.00 15.51 -8.47
N ALA A 4 -20.70 15.98 -7.25
CA ALA A 4 -21.56 16.89 -6.48
C ALA A 4 -21.10 18.36 -6.60
N SER A 5 -20.24 18.68 -7.55
CA SER A 5 -19.67 20.03 -7.73
C SER A 5 -20.18 20.68 -9.01
N ARG A 6 -19.93 21.99 -9.14
CA ARG A 6 -20.20 22.73 -10.39
C ARG A 6 -19.37 22.23 -11.59
N ARG A 7 -18.36 21.38 -11.34
CA ARG A 7 -17.48 20.80 -12.37
C ARG A 7 -17.87 19.35 -12.75
N ALA A 8 -19.03 18.87 -12.31
CA ALA A 8 -19.46 17.48 -12.53
C ALA A 8 -19.49 17.03 -14.01
N GLY A 9 -19.74 17.97 -14.94
CA GLY A 9 -19.72 17.70 -16.39
C GLY A 9 -18.33 17.84 -17.04
N ASN A 10 -17.31 18.25 -16.30
CA ASN A 10 -15.97 18.51 -16.81
C ASN A 10 -15.04 17.33 -16.53
N PRO A 11 -13.82 17.31 -17.11
CA PRO A 11 -12.88 16.21 -16.91
C PRO A 11 -12.59 15.91 -15.44
N PHE A 12 -12.57 14.61 -15.10
CA PHE A 12 -12.05 14.10 -13.83
C PHE A 12 -10.84 13.21 -14.12
N VAL A 13 -9.66 13.68 -13.75
CA VAL A 13 -8.39 13.00 -13.98
C VAL A 13 -7.85 12.51 -12.63
N ALA A 14 -7.58 11.22 -12.53
CA ALA A 14 -7.03 10.62 -11.31
C ALA A 14 -5.63 10.07 -11.59
N VAL A 15 -4.69 10.32 -10.67
CA VAL A 15 -3.34 9.79 -10.72
C VAL A 15 -2.91 9.36 -9.32
N ASN A 16 -2.21 8.23 -9.25
CA ASN A 16 -1.60 7.76 -8.01
C ASN A 16 -0.11 8.10 -8.05
N CYS A 17 0.34 8.95 -7.12
CA CYS A 17 1.72 9.43 -7.06
C CYS A 17 2.73 8.35 -6.66
N ALA A 18 2.28 7.28 -5.99
CA ALA A 18 3.12 6.15 -5.62
C ALA A 18 3.27 5.09 -6.72
N ALA A 19 2.43 5.13 -7.75
CA ALA A 19 2.39 4.08 -8.77
C ALA A 19 3.47 4.22 -9.84
N LEU A 20 4.11 5.39 -9.96
CA LEU A 20 5.05 5.71 -11.04
C LEU A 20 6.40 6.17 -10.46
N PRO A 21 7.52 5.80 -11.10
CA PRO A 21 8.81 6.42 -10.82
C PRO A 21 8.76 7.93 -11.04
N GLU A 22 9.60 8.69 -10.33
CA GLU A 22 9.62 10.15 -10.33
C GLU A 22 9.60 10.78 -11.75
N SER A 23 10.51 10.36 -12.62
CA SER A 23 10.61 10.89 -13.99
C SER A 23 9.37 10.62 -14.85
N LEU A 24 8.72 9.46 -14.64
CA LEU A 24 7.46 9.15 -15.31
C LEU A 24 6.32 9.97 -14.72
N LEU A 25 6.24 10.10 -13.41
CA LEU A 25 5.22 10.91 -12.75
C LEU A 25 5.31 12.38 -13.21
N GLU A 26 6.53 12.93 -13.31
CA GLU A 26 6.77 14.28 -13.84
C GLU A 26 6.21 14.42 -15.25
N SER A 27 6.61 13.54 -16.14
CA SER A 27 6.18 13.57 -17.55
C SER A 27 4.67 13.33 -17.73
N GLU A 28 4.04 12.54 -16.85
CA GLU A 28 2.58 12.35 -16.83
C GLU A 28 1.86 13.60 -16.34
N LEU A 29 2.26 14.15 -15.19
CA LEU A 29 1.59 15.30 -14.58
C LEU A 29 1.69 16.56 -15.43
N PHE A 30 2.90 16.89 -15.89
CA PHE A 30 3.19 18.18 -16.55
C PHE A 30 3.30 18.09 -18.06
N GLY A 31 3.46 16.87 -18.61
CA GLY A 31 3.71 16.69 -20.04
C GLY A 31 5.16 17.00 -20.42
N TYR A 32 5.50 16.81 -21.69
CA TYR A 32 6.83 17.09 -22.21
C TYR A 32 6.76 17.49 -23.69
N VAL A 33 7.78 18.21 -24.13
CA VAL A 33 7.95 18.55 -25.56
C VAL A 33 8.85 17.52 -26.26
N SER A 34 8.83 17.52 -27.59
CA SER A 34 9.72 16.69 -28.38
C SER A 34 11.18 16.92 -28.00
N GLY A 35 11.92 15.81 -27.75
CA GLY A 35 13.34 15.89 -27.41
C GLY A 35 13.64 16.26 -25.94
N ALA A 36 12.66 16.35 -25.04
CA ALA A 36 12.88 16.69 -23.64
C ALA A 36 13.79 15.69 -22.89
N PHE A 37 13.77 14.43 -23.30
CA PHE A 37 14.65 13.37 -22.77
C PHE A 37 14.81 12.24 -23.79
N THR A 38 15.75 11.33 -23.54
CA THR A 38 15.97 10.14 -24.38
C THR A 38 14.76 9.23 -24.36
N GLY A 39 14.10 9.03 -25.51
CA GLY A 39 12.84 8.26 -25.61
C GLY A 39 11.56 9.12 -25.63
N ALA A 40 11.67 10.45 -25.57
CA ALA A 40 10.53 11.34 -25.77
C ALA A 40 9.92 11.16 -27.17
N ARG A 41 8.59 11.10 -27.24
CA ARG A 41 7.87 10.99 -28.54
C ARG A 41 8.09 12.24 -29.38
N ALA A 42 8.20 12.07 -30.71
CA ALA A 42 8.42 13.19 -31.66
C ALA A 42 7.36 14.31 -31.58
N GLY A 43 6.15 14.03 -31.10
CA GLY A 43 5.10 15.03 -30.90
C GLY A 43 4.97 15.58 -29.47
N GLY A 44 5.84 15.17 -28.54
CA GLY A 44 5.67 15.45 -27.12
C GLY A 44 4.45 14.73 -26.51
N LYS A 45 4.05 15.18 -25.33
CA LYS A 45 2.86 14.65 -24.61
C LYS A 45 2.22 15.76 -23.78
N THR A 46 0.90 15.87 -23.86
CA THR A 46 0.09 16.75 -22.99
C THR A 46 0.05 16.17 -21.58
N GLY A 47 0.25 17.01 -20.56
CA GLY A 47 0.22 16.63 -19.17
C GLY A 47 -1.18 16.48 -18.59
N LEU A 48 -1.30 15.74 -17.47
CA LEU A 48 -2.58 15.50 -16.80
C LEU A 48 -3.20 16.80 -16.26
N PHE A 49 -2.42 17.79 -15.87
CA PHE A 49 -2.95 19.10 -15.48
C PHE A 49 -3.62 19.83 -16.64
N GLU A 50 -3.04 19.80 -17.82
CA GLU A 50 -3.67 20.35 -19.02
C GLU A 50 -4.94 19.57 -19.40
N MET A 51 -4.92 18.24 -19.28
CA MET A 51 -6.08 17.38 -19.55
C MET A 51 -7.21 17.60 -18.55
N ALA A 52 -6.89 17.97 -17.31
CA ALA A 52 -7.85 18.27 -16.26
C ALA A 52 -8.37 19.73 -16.31
N ASN A 53 -7.95 20.52 -17.30
CA ASN A 53 -8.34 21.91 -17.40
C ASN A 53 -9.87 22.09 -17.37
N THR A 54 -10.35 23.08 -16.63
CA THR A 54 -11.76 23.33 -16.26
C THR A 54 -12.40 22.27 -15.35
N GLY A 55 -11.73 21.14 -15.13
CA GLY A 55 -12.20 19.99 -14.38
C GLY A 55 -11.58 19.83 -13.00
N THR A 56 -11.30 18.57 -12.65
CA THR A 56 -10.73 18.19 -11.35
C THR A 56 -9.61 17.18 -11.56
N ILE A 57 -8.48 17.39 -10.91
CA ILE A 57 -7.44 16.38 -10.76
C ILE A 57 -7.48 15.80 -9.35
N PHE A 58 -7.40 14.47 -9.24
CA PHE A 58 -7.29 13.74 -7.98
C PHE A 58 -5.90 13.14 -7.87
N LEU A 59 -5.13 13.62 -6.88
CA LEU A 59 -3.78 13.16 -6.56
C LEU A 59 -3.87 12.19 -5.40
N ASP A 60 -3.80 10.90 -5.68
CA ASP A 60 -3.76 9.86 -4.65
C ASP A 60 -2.34 9.63 -4.15
N GLU A 61 -2.16 9.37 -2.86
CA GLU A 61 -0.87 9.17 -2.19
C GLU A 61 0.10 10.36 -2.42
N VAL A 62 -0.39 11.61 -2.27
CA VAL A 62 0.42 12.82 -2.52
C VAL A 62 1.66 12.89 -1.64
N SER A 63 1.67 12.24 -0.48
CA SER A 63 2.82 12.08 0.42
C SER A 63 4.02 11.35 -0.21
N GLU A 64 3.78 10.57 -1.27
CA GLU A 64 4.82 9.83 -1.99
C GLU A 64 5.48 10.66 -3.11
N MET A 65 5.02 11.88 -3.32
CA MET A 65 5.58 12.75 -4.35
C MET A 65 7.02 13.16 -4.01
N ALA A 66 7.94 12.91 -4.93
CA ALA A 66 9.34 13.26 -4.77
C ALA A 66 9.52 14.76 -4.48
N PRO A 67 10.45 15.16 -3.60
CA PRO A 67 10.68 16.54 -3.23
C PRO A 67 10.96 17.48 -4.41
N SER A 68 11.57 16.98 -5.48
CA SER A 68 11.84 17.71 -6.73
C SER A 68 10.57 18.14 -7.49
N LEU A 69 9.47 17.37 -7.37
CA LEU A 69 8.21 17.64 -8.05
C LEU A 69 7.29 18.58 -7.25
N GLN A 70 7.48 18.66 -5.94
CA GLN A 70 6.65 19.49 -5.06
C GLN A 70 6.65 20.99 -5.44
N PRO A 71 7.77 21.63 -5.82
CA PRO A 71 7.77 23.02 -6.28
C PRO A 71 6.94 23.24 -7.56
N ARG A 72 6.94 22.27 -8.47
CA ARG A 72 6.13 22.35 -9.70
C ARG A 72 4.63 22.25 -9.40
N LEU A 73 4.25 21.33 -8.49
CA LEU A 73 2.88 21.24 -8.02
C LEU A 73 2.44 22.52 -7.32
N LEU A 74 3.29 23.10 -6.46
CA LEU A 74 3.01 24.35 -5.78
C LEU A 74 2.73 25.47 -6.78
N ARG A 75 3.53 25.59 -7.84
CA ARG A 75 3.34 26.58 -8.89
C ARG A 75 1.97 26.44 -9.57
N VAL A 76 1.57 25.21 -9.90
CA VAL A 76 0.23 24.97 -10.48
C VAL A 76 -0.88 25.38 -9.52
N LEU A 77 -0.71 25.14 -8.21
CA LEU A 77 -1.72 25.50 -7.20
C LEU A 77 -1.81 27.01 -6.96
N GLN A 78 -0.70 27.72 -7.03
CA GLN A 78 -0.62 29.17 -6.74
C GLN A 78 -0.91 30.02 -7.95
N GLU A 79 -0.20 29.75 -9.05
CA GLU A 79 -0.21 30.56 -10.26
C GLU A 79 -1.25 30.10 -11.28
N LYS A 80 -1.75 28.87 -11.11
CA LYS A 80 -2.64 28.20 -12.09
C LYS A 80 -2.00 28.11 -13.48
N GLU A 81 -0.75 27.76 -13.49
CA GLU A 81 0.07 27.65 -14.68
C GLU A 81 0.85 26.32 -14.68
N VAL A 82 1.04 25.79 -15.87
CA VAL A 82 1.85 24.59 -16.08
C VAL A 82 2.85 24.83 -17.21
N SER A 83 4.09 24.34 -17.03
CA SER A 83 5.09 24.24 -18.09
C SER A 83 5.43 22.78 -18.35
N ARG A 84 5.54 22.39 -19.61
CA ARG A 84 5.96 21.04 -19.99
C ARG A 84 7.44 20.81 -19.71
N VAL A 85 7.83 19.57 -19.51
CA VAL A 85 9.26 19.22 -19.36
C VAL A 85 9.98 19.54 -20.66
N GLY A 86 11.09 20.29 -20.55
CA GLY A 86 11.88 20.74 -21.70
C GLY A 86 11.29 21.93 -22.47
N ASP A 87 10.31 22.63 -21.91
CA ASP A 87 9.68 23.80 -22.51
C ASP A 87 9.60 24.95 -21.50
N ASP A 88 9.90 26.16 -21.96
CA ASP A 88 9.73 27.40 -21.17
C ASP A 88 8.32 28.00 -21.34
N LYS A 89 7.52 27.44 -22.24
CA LYS A 89 6.16 27.93 -22.49
C LYS A 89 5.26 27.65 -21.30
N ILE A 90 4.63 28.70 -20.81
CA ILE A 90 3.66 28.66 -19.73
C ILE A 90 2.25 28.50 -20.32
N THR A 91 1.51 27.53 -19.81
CA THR A 91 0.11 27.29 -20.20
C THR A 91 -0.79 27.51 -18.98
N PRO A 92 -1.77 28.44 -19.04
CA PRO A 92 -2.70 28.64 -17.94
C PRO A 92 -3.67 27.46 -17.84
N VAL A 93 -3.99 27.05 -16.59
CA VAL A 93 -4.91 25.95 -16.30
C VAL A 93 -5.84 26.32 -15.14
N ASP A 94 -7.13 26.03 -15.29
CA ASP A 94 -8.10 26.15 -14.21
C ASP A 94 -8.51 24.78 -13.71
N VAL A 95 -7.76 24.25 -12.76
CA VAL A 95 -7.96 22.88 -12.24
C VAL A 95 -8.28 22.93 -10.75
N ARG A 96 -9.35 22.20 -10.36
CA ARG A 96 -9.61 21.89 -8.96
C ARG A 96 -8.76 20.71 -8.55
N VAL A 97 -7.94 20.88 -7.50
CA VAL A 97 -7.11 19.80 -6.97
C VAL A 97 -7.78 19.16 -5.76
N ILE A 98 -7.83 17.85 -5.74
CA ILE A 98 -8.19 17.01 -4.59
C ILE A 98 -7.00 16.10 -4.34
N ALA A 99 -6.39 16.21 -3.17
CA ALA A 99 -5.27 15.36 -2.76
C ALA A 99 -5.73 14.35 -1.70
N ALA A 100 -5.17 13.16 -1.74
CA ALA A 100 -5.38 12.13 -0.73
C ALA A 100 -4.03 11.57 -0.26
N THR A 101 -3.97 11.21 1.00
CA THR A 101 -2.81 10.56 1.62
C THR A 101 -3.25 9.71 2.80
N ASN A 102 -2.50 8.67 3.11
CA ASN A 102 -2.62 7.86 4.31
C ASN A 102 -1.56 8.20 5.38
N LYS A 103 -0.69 9.20 5.12
CA LYS A 103 0.35 9.67 6.03
C LYS A 103 0.01 11.04 6.58
N ASP A 104 0.52 11.34 7.75
CA ASP A 104 0.48 12.70 8.29
C ASP A 104 1.50 13.57 7.52
N LEU A 105 0.98 14.56 6.78
CA LEU A 105 1.81 15.48 6.01
C LEU A 105 2.61 16.43 6.90
N MET A 106 2.11 16.80 8.09
CA MET A 106 2.87 17.62 9.02
C MET A 106 4.11 16.90 9.53
N GLU A 107 3.98 15.61 9.85
CA GLU A 107 5.15 14.80 10.24
C GLU A 107 6.20 14.73 9.11
N LEU A 108 5.77 14.70 7.85
CA LEU A 108 6.67 14.73 6.70
C LEU A 108 7.31 16.12 6.48
N VAL A 109 6.60 17.19 6.82
CA VAL A 109 7.17 18.56 6.83
C VAL A 109 8.26 18.67 7.89
N GLU A 110 8.01 18.20 9.11
CA GLU A 110 9.01 18.17 10.20
C GLU A 110 10.26 17.35 9.82
N LYS A 111 10.09 16.27 9.08
CA LYS A 111 11.19 15.45 8.54
C LYS A 111 11.90 16.07 7.32
N GLY A 112 11.42 17.20 6.81
CA GLY A 112 11.99 17.86 5.62
C GLY A 112 11.76 17.13 4.31
N THR A 113 10.87 16.13 4.26
CA THR A 113 10.54 15.36 3.04
C THR A 113 9.35 15.90 2.29
N PHE A 114 8.55 16.75 2.92
CA PHE A 114 7.44 17.46 2.30
C PHE A 114 7.57 18.96 2.58
N ARG A 115 7.26 19.79 1.59
CA ARG A 115 7.40 21.25 1.73
C ARG A 115 6.25 21.83 2.54
N GLU A 116 6.57 22.73 3.45
CA GLU A 116 5.60 23.43 4.29
C GLU A 116 4.64 24.30 3.48
N ASP A 117 5.16 25.03 2.48
CA ASP A 117 4.37 25.90 1.61
C ASP A 117 3.35 25.13 0.78
N LEU A 118 3.72 23.96 0.30
CA LEU A 118 2.82 23.06 -0.41
C LEU A 118 1.73 22.48 0.51
N TYR A 119 2.12 22.11 1.75
CA TYR A 119 1.16 21.64 2.75
C TYR A 119 0.04 22.66 2.97
N TYR A 120 0.38 23.91 3.29
CA TYR A 120 -0.64 24.94 3.53
C TYR A 120 -1.50 25.24 2.29
N ARG A 121 -0.98 25.01 1.09
CA ARG A 121 -1.75 25.22 -0.14
C ARG A 121 -2.71 24.07 -0.44
N LEU A 122 -2.38 22.84 -0.03
CA LEU A 122 -3.24 21.67 -0.14
C LEU A 122 -4.25 21.58 1.00
N ALA A 123 -3.85 21.88 2.22
CA ALA A 123 -4.61 21.71 3.46
C ALA A 123 -5.65 22.84 3.72
N VAL A 124 -6.20 23.45 2.68
CA VAL A 124 -7.25 24.48 2.81
C VAL A 124 -8.55 23.89 3.39
N LEU A 125 -8.89 22.66 3.00
CA LEU A 125 -10.00 21.90 3.55
C LEU A 125 -9.57 20.45 3.74
N ILE A 126 -9.47 20.04 4.99
CA ILE A 126 -9.10 18.68 5.37
C ILE A 126 -10.37 17.88 5.65
N LEU A 127 -10.46 16.71 5.03
CA LEU A 127 -11.52 15.73 5.25
C LEU A 127 -10.90 14.44 5.78
N GLU A 128 -11.07 14.18 7.05
CA GLU A 128 -10.64 12.93 7.66
C GLU A 128 -11.69 11.84 7.44
N LEU A 129 -11.23 10.71 6.90
CA LEU A 129 -12.07 9.53 6.70
C LEU A 129 -11.82 8.55 7.84
N PRO A 130 -12.78 8.36 8.77
CA PRO A 130 -12.59 7.43 9.87
C PRO A 130 -12.46 5.98 9.35
N PRO A 131 -11.68 5.13 10.03
CA PRO A 131 -11.54 3.73 9.69
C PRO A 131 -12.88 2.99 9.83
N LEU A 132 -13.00 1.84 9.15
CA LEU A 132 -14.27 1.09 9.10
C LEU A 132 -14.77 0.67 10.47
N LYS A 133 -13.87 0.37 11.41
CA LYS A 133 -14.20 0.04 12.81
C LYS A 133 -14.98 1.15 13.56
N GLU A 134 -14.78 2.40 13.17
CA GLU A 134 -15.47 3.56 13.75
C GLU A 134 -16.79 3.87 13.04
N ARG A 135 -17.07 3.19 11.91
CA ARG A 135 -18.26 3.36 11.09
C ARG A 135 -19.11 2.09 11.01
N ILE A 136 -19.19 1.34 12.10
CA ILE A 136 -19.92 0.06 12.15
C ILE A 136 -21.40 0.21 11.73
N GLY A 137 -22.00 1.38 11.97
CA GLY A 137 -23.37 1.68 11.51
C GLY A 137 -23.56 1.63 10.00
N ASP A 138 -22.50 1.91 9.23
CA ASP A 138 -22.54 1.90 7.77
C ASP A 138 -22.25 0.50 7.18
N LEU A 139 -21.74 -0.43 8.01
CA LEU A 139 -21.20 -1.72 7.55
C LEU A 139 -22.21 -2.52 6.74
N ARG A 140 -23.47 -2.61 7.19
CA ARG A 140 -24.53 -3.33 6.49
C ARG A 140 -24.78 -2.77 5.07
N ARG A 141 -24.92 -1.44 4.99
CA ARG A 141 -25.19 -0.77 3.68
C ARG A 141 -24.00 -0.95 2.75
N LEU A 142 -22.80 -0.80 3.28
CA LEU A 142 -21.55 -0.94 2.54
C LEU A 142 -21.35 -2.38 2.06
N ALA A 143 -21.54 -3.37 2.93
CA ALA A 143 -21.39 -4.78 2.58
C ALA A 143 -22.39 -5.19 1.50
N ASN A 144 -23.66 -4.84 1.63
CA ASN A 144 -24.67 -5.12 0.61
C ASN A 144 -24.40 -4.41 -0.72
N PHE A 145 -23.88 -3.19 -0.68
CA PHE A 145 -23.44 -2.48 -1.90
C PHE A 145 -22.31 -3.23 -2.59
N ILE A 146 -21.29 -3.66 -1.83
CA ILE A 146 -20.14 -4.42 -2.34
C ILE A 146 -20.61 -5.76 -2.93
N VAL A 147 -21.45 -6.52 -2.21
CA VAL A 147 -22.00 -7.78 -2.68
C VAL A 147 -22.72 -7.59 -4.01
N ARG A 148 -23.62 -6.60 -4.10
CA ARG A 148 -24.33 -6.30 -5.36
C ARG A 148 -23.39 -5.97 -6.52
N LYS A 149 -22.39 -5.10 -6.24
CA LYS A 149 -21.42 -4.67 -7.27
C LYS A 149 -20.56 -5.84 -7.76
N LYS A 150 -20.02 -6.64 -6.83
CA LYS A 150 -19.12 -7.77 -7.12
C LYS A 150 -19.89 -8.93 -7.76
N SER A 151 -21.08 -9.24 -7.28
CA SER A 151 -21.93 -10.29 -7.87
C SER A 151 -22.26 -10.00 -9.32
N LYS A 152 -22.58 -8.73 -9.65
CA LYS A 152 -22.80 -8.31 -11.03
C LYS A 152 -21.55 -8.51 -11.90
N ALA A 153 -20.38 -8.15 -11.40
CA ALA A 153 -19.12 -8.33 -12.12
C ALA A 153 -18.73 -9.81 -12.33
N LEU A 154 -19.11 -10.67 -11.38
CA LEU A 154 -18.88 -12.11 -11.42
C LEU A 154 -20.01 -12.90 -12.10
N HIS A 155 -21.02 -12.21 -12.66
CA HIS A 155 -22.20 -12.82 -13.26
C HIS A 155 -22.92 -13.83 -12.34
N ARG A 156 -22.95 -13.53 -11.03
CA ARG A 156 -23.62 -14.33 -10.00
C ARG A 156 -24.82 -13.57 -9.42
N ILE A 157 -25.85 -14.33 -9.07
CA ILE A 157 -27.02 -13.78 -8.37
C ILE A 157 -26.84 -14.13 -6.88
N ILE A 158 -26.54 -13.13 -6.06
CA ILE A 158 -26.41 -13.26 -4.61
C ILE A 158 -27.44 -12.37 -3.94
N GLU A 159 -28.14 -12.94 -2.95
CA GLU A 159 -29.09 -12.23 -2.12
C GLU A 159 -28.38 -11.28 -1.13
N PRO A 160 -29.08 -10.28 -0.57
CA PRO A 160 -28.53 -9.47 0.51
C PRO A 160 -28.07 -10.33 1.69
N LEU A 161 -27.04 -9.88 2.40
CA LEU A 161 -26.53 -10.57 3.58
C LEU A 161 -27.62 -10.67 4.67
N SER A 162 -27.69 -11.82 5.33
CA SER A 162 -28.56 -12.02 6.49
C SER A 162 -28.09 -11.17 7.70
N GLU A 163 -28.94 -11.00 8.70
CA GLU A 163 -28.56 -10.27 9.93
C GLU A 163 -27.41 -10.95 10.63
N GLU A 164 -27.41 -12.28 10.70
CA GLU A 164 -26.37 -13.07 11.34
C GLU A 164 -25.02 -12.88 10.63
N ALA A 165 -25.03 -12.85 9.31
CA ALA A 165 -23.85 -12.59 8.51
C ALA A 165 -23.31 -11.17 8.72
N VAL A 166 -24.18 -10.17 8.81
CA VAL A 166 -23.81 -8.78 9.12
C VAL A 166 -23.25 -8.66 10.52
N GLU A 167 -23.85 -9.34 11.51
CA GLU A 167 -23.37 -9.30 12.88
C GLU A 167 -21.97 -9.92 13.01
N GLN A 168 -21.71 -11.01 12.31
CA GLN A 168 -20.37 -11.59 12.23
C GLN A 168 -19.33 -10.60 11.64
N LEU A 169 -19.71 -9.83 10.60
CA LEU A 169 -18.81 -8.81 10.04
C LEU A 169 -18.53 -7.67 11.03
N ARG A 170 -19.43 -7.39 11.98
CA ARG A 170 -19.25 -6.34 13.01
C ARG A 170 -18.22 -6.71 14.07
N THR A 171 -17.98 -8.00 14.29
CA THR A 171 -17.00 -8.48 15.29
C THR A 171 -15.55 -8.30 14.86
N ILE A 172 -15.30 -7.83 13.64
CA ILE A 172 -13.98 -7.76 13.05
C ILE A 172 -13.48 -6.31 13.03
N ASP A 173 -12.20 -6.09 13.38
CA ASP A 173 -11.58 -4.76 13.42
C ASP A 173 -11.29 -4.14 12.04
N TRP A 174 -11.27 -4.94 10.98
CA TRP A 174 -11.02 -4.52 9.61
C TRP A 174 -9.77 -3.64 9.42
N PRO A 175 -8.54 -4.11 9.77
CA PRO A 175 -7.32 -3.33 9.60
C PRO A 175 -7.06 -2.88 8.15
N GLY A 176 -7.54 -3.64 7.15
CA GLY A 176 -7.52 -3.25 5.74
C GLY A 176 -8.78 -2.50 5.28
N ASN A 177 -9.62 -2.06 6.22
CA ASN A 177 -10.81 -1.26 5.98
C ASN A 177 -11.73 -1.82 4.88
N VAL A 178 -12.28 -0.94 4.05
CA VAL A 178 -13.22 -1.29 2.96
C VAL A 178 -12.56 -2.23 1.93
N ARG A 179 -11.26 -2.09 1.70
CA ARG A 179 -10.55 -2.96 0.74
C ARG A 179 -10.50 -4.41 1.23
N GLN A 180 -10.25 -4.63 2.52
CA GLN A 180 -10.29 -5.96 3.12
C GLN A 180 -11.70 -6.54 3.12
N LEU A 181 -12.70 -5.75 3.51
CA LEU A 181 -14.11 -6.14 3.47
C LEU A 181 -14.51 -6.57 2.05
N ALA A 182 -14.15 -5.78 1.04
CA ALA A 182 -14.46 -6.09 -0.36
C ALA A 182 -13.82 -7.41 -0.83
N ASN A 183 -12.58 -7.67 -0.43
CA ASN A 183 -11.88 -8.91 -0.78
C ASN A 183 -12.52 -10.15 -0.10
N VAL A 184 -12.91 -10.02 1.17
CA VAL A 184 -13.59 -11.11 1.91
C VAL A 184 -14.94 -11.41 1.26
N LEU A 185 -15.74 -10.38 0.98
CA LEU A 185 -17.06 -10.56 0.35
C LEU A 185 -16.94 -11.11 -1.08
N GLU A 186 -15.97 -10.67 -1.87
CA GLU A 186 -15.72 -11.22 -3.20
C GLU A 186 -15.39 -12.70 -3.14
N ARG A 187 -14.53 -13.11 -2.20
CA ARG A 187 -14.21 -14.51 -1.96
C ARG A 187 -15.45 -15.30 -1.51
N ALA A 188 -16.24 -14.76 -0.58
CA ALA A 188 -17.47 -15.39 -0.12
C ALA A 188 -18.44 -15.61 -1.29
N ILE A 189 -18.55 -14.66 -2.23
CA ILE A 189 -19.34 -14.82 -3.45
C ILE A 189 -18.80 -15.97 -4.30
N VAL A 190 -17.49 -16.09 -4.46
CA VAL A 190 -16.85 -17.11 -5.31
C VAL A 190 -17.06 -18.51 -4.74
N ILE A 191 -16.85 -18.70 -3.42
CA ILE A 191 -16.96 -20.03 -2.77
C ILE A 191 -18.40 -20.42 -2.41
N SER A 192 -19.35 -19.48 -2.46
CA SER A 192 -20.75 -19.79 -2.18
C SER A 192 -21.32 -20.77 -3.23
N PRO A 193 -21.89 -21.91 -2.83
CA PRO A 193 -22.49 -22.84 -3.76
C PRO A 193 -23.86 -22.38 -4.29
N GLY A 194 -24.49 -21.40 -3.61
CA GLY A 194 -25.85 -20.93 -3.90
C GLY A 194 -25.92 -19.40 -4.04
N ARG A 195 -27.14 -18.89 -3.76
CA ARG A 195 -27.43 -17.44 -3.81
C ARG A 195 -27.24 -16.73 -2.49
N THR A 196 -27.08 -17.47 -1.39
CA THR A 196 -27.01 -16.90 -0.04
C THR A 196 -25.60 -17.06 0.52
N ILE A 197 -25.06 -15.99 1.08
CA ILE A 197 -23.80 -16.01 1.83
C ILE A 197 -24.15 -16.24 3.30
N THR A 198 -23.85 -17.44 3.80
CA THR A 198 -24.06 -17.81 5.21
C THR A 198 -22.86 -17.36 6.05
N ASP A 199 -23.05 -17.33 7.37
CA ASP A 199 -22.01 -17.13 8.38
C ASP A 199 -20.81 -18.07 8.19
N LYS A 200 -21.09 -19.36 7.90
CA LYS A 200 -20.06 -20.37 7.63
C LYS A 200 -19.22 -20.02 6.39
N ILE A 201 -19.86 -19.61 5.30
CA ILE A 201 -19.16 -19.18 4.07
C ILE A 201 -18.32 -17.95 4.35
N LEU A 202 -18.80 -16.99 5.16
CA LEU A 202 -18.03 -15.85 5.59
C LEU A 202 -16.82 -16.26 6.43
N ALA A 203 -17.00 -17.17 7.38
CA ALA A 203 -15.90 -17.69 8.20
C ALA A 203 -14.82 -18.36 7.34
N ASP A 204 -15.21 -19.17 6.35
CA ASP A 204 -14.28 -19.80 5.41
C ASP A 204 -13.57 -18.76 4.53
N ALA A 205 -14.30 -17.74 4.06
CA ALA A 205 -13.72 -16.65 3.30
C ALA A 205 -12.72 -15.82 4.11
N MET A 206 -12.95 -15.65 5.41
CA MET A 206 -12.07 -14.96 6.35
C MET A 206 -10.87 -15.82 6.77
N GLY A 207 -11.08 -17.11 7.05
CA GLY A 207 -10.03 -18.03 7.49
C GLY A 207 -8.90 -18.18 6.49
N SER A 208 -9.18 -18.01 5.21
CA SER A 208 -8.17 -17.93 4.14
C SER A 208 -7.48 -16.54 4.07
N CYS A 209 -8.02 -15.51 4.69
CA CYS A 209 -7.40 -14.23 4.95
C CYS A 209 -6.76 -14.24 6.35
N ARG A 210 -5.76 -15.09 6.58
CA ARG A 210 -4.87 -14.81 7.71
C ARG A 210 -4.39 -13.37 7.50
N PRO A 211 -4.66 -12.43 8.42
CA PRO A 211 -4.02 -11.14 8.35
C PRO A 211 -2.54 -11.45 8.18
N PHE A 212 -1.90 -10.78 7.24
CA PHE A 212 -0.45 -10.70 7.25
C PHE A 212 -0.13 -9.95 8.55
N VAL A 213 -0.16 -10.69 9.66
CA VAL A 213 0.44 -10.23 10.89
C VAL A 213 1.89 -10.04 10.46
N ARG A 214 2.28 -8.79 10.20
CA ARG A 214 3.66 -8.43 10.42
C ARG A 214 3.91 -8.94 11.83
N ARG A 215 4.47 -10.16 11.93
CA ARG A 215 5.21 -10.47 13.15
C ARG A 215 6.08 -9.23 13.30
N PRO A 216 5.94 -8.48 14.39
CA PRO A 216 6.95 -7.46 14.69
C PRO A 216 8.25 -8.22 14.47
N PRO A 217 9.22 -7.69 13.72
CA PRO A 217 10.46 -8.39 13.50
C PRO A 217 10.73 -8.95 14.89
N GLN A 218 10.68 -10.32 15.00
CA GLN A 218 11.00 -10.93 16.27
C GLN A 218 12.29 -10.24 16.56
N ALA A 219 12.26 -9.35 17.56
CA ALA A 219 13.46 -8.75 18.06
C ALA A 219 14.33 -9.98 18.18
N ILE A 220 15.28 -10.12 17.27
CA ILE A 220 16.33 -11.11 17.40
C ILE A 220 16.74 -10.80 18.82
N GLN A 221 16.22 -11.62 19.78
CA GLN A 221 16.71 -11.49 21.14
C GLN A 221 18.21 -11.59 20.90
N PRO A 222 18.95 -10.54 21.18
CA PRO A 222 20.38 -10.60 21.03
C PRO A 222 20.68 -11.90 21.78
N ALA A 223 21.14 -12.94 21.07
CA ALA A 223 21.72 -14.08 21.75
C ALA A 223 22.60 -13.42 22.76
N GLU A 224 22.37 -13.69 24.07
CA GLU A 224 23.17 -13.11 25.12
C GLU A 224 24.59 -13.20 24.63
N GLU A 225 25.07 -12.10 24.04
CA GLU A 225 26.44 -11.92 23.72
C GLU A 225 27.10 -11.82 25.09
N THR A 226 27.59 -12.94 25.56
CA THR A 226 28.60 -12.93 26.60
C THR A 226 29.79 -12.19 25.95
N PRO A 227 30.04 -10.93 26.34
CA PRO A 227 31.16 -10.17 25.80
C PRO A 227 32.41 -10.93 26.19
N ASN A 228 33.20 -11.42 25.23
CA ASN A 228 34.46 -12.14 25.40
C ASN A 228 34.42 -13.68 25.61
N ALA A 229 33.45 -14.42 25.09
CA ALA A 229 33.66 -15.86 24.99
C ALA A 229 34.67 -16.14 23.83
N PRO A 230 35.72 -16.98 24.06
CA PRO A 230 36.63 -17.40 23.01
C PRO A 230 35.85 -18.02 21.83
N LEU A 231 36.29 -17.77 20.59
CA LEU A 231 35.61 -18.21 19.37
C LEU A 231 35.32 -19.72 19.41
N GLN A 232 36.15 -20.52 20.06
CA GLN A 232 36.02 -21.95 20.28
C GLN A 232 34.79 -22.33 21.12
N ASP A 233 34.40 -21.54 22.11
CA ASP A 233 33.24 -21.81 22.97
C ASP A 233 31.94 -21.48 22.25
N VAL A 234 31.93 -20.45 21.43
CA VAL A 234 30.79 -20.08 20.57
C VAL A 234 30.56 -21.20 19.52
N GLU A 235 31.63 -21.67 18.88
CA GLU A 235 31.56 -22.74 17.90
C GLU A 235 31.10 -24.07 18.55
N ARG A 236 31.62 -24.40 19.71
CA ARG A 236 31.21 -25.58 20.47
C ARG A 236 29.73 -25.54 20.85
N SER A 237 29.25 -24.42 21.35
CA SER A 237 27.84 -24.25 21.73
C SER A 237 26.90 -24.35 20.51
N ALA A 238 27.28 -23.80 19.35
CA ALA A 238 26.53 -23.89 18.10
C ALA A 238 26.42 -25.36 17.59
N VAL A 239 27.52 -26.10 17.63
CA VAL A 239 27.56 -27.51 17.23
C VAL A 239 26.70 -28.38 18.15
N LEU A 240 26.81 -28.22 19.47
CA LEU A 240 26.01 -28.97 20.43
C LEU A 240 24.53 -28.67 20.32
N ARG A 241 24.15 -27.42 20.07
CA ARG A 241 22.75 -27.02 19.81
C ARG A 241 22.21 -27.66 18.56
N ALA A 242 22.93 -27.62 17.44
CA ALA A 242 22.51 -28.24 16.19
C ALA A 242 22.35 -29.76 16.31
N LEU A 243 23.22 -30.44 17.05
CA LEU A 243 23.09 -31.86 17.35
C LEU A 243 21.86 -32.21 18.19
N LYS A 244 21.58 -31.41 19.23
CA LYS A 244 20.39 -31.57 20.08
C LYS A 244 19.10 -31.39 19.29
N GLU A 245 19.03 -30.34 18.46
CA GLU A 245 17.88 -30.04 17.60
C GLU A 245 17.64 -31.08 16.49
N CYS A 246 18.71 -31.74 16.04
CA CYS A 246 18.63 -32.83 15.05
C CYS A 246 18.54 -34.24 15.69
N GLY A 247 18.22 -34.35 16.98
CA GLY A 247 18.06 -35.65 17.68
C GLY A 247 19.31 -36.51 17.63
N GLY A 248 20.52 -35.93 17.60
CA GLY A 248 21.80 -36.65 17.49
C GLY A 248 22.22 -37.03 16.06
N ASN A 249 21.43 -36.69 15.04
CA ASN A 249 21.74 -37.05 13.65
C ASN A 249 22.86 -36.10 13.09
N ARG A 250 24.10 -36.64 13.10
CA ARG A 250 25.33 -35.91 12.67
C ARG A 250 25.26 -35.45 11.22
N LYS A 251 24.56 -36.18 10.32
CA LYS A 251 24.42 -35.78 8.91
C LYS A 251 23.53 -34.53 8.74
N GLN A 252 22.42 -34.50 9.45
CA GLN A 252 21.50 -33.35 9.41
C GLN A 252 22.10 -32.14 10.15
N ALA A 253 22.79 -32.35 11.26
CA ALA A 253 23.48 -31.27 11.99
C ALA A 253 24.59 -30.62 11.13
N ALA A 254 25.41 -31.40 10.41
CA ALA A 254 26.41 -30.86 9.50
C ALA A 254 25.83 -30.04 8.37
N LEU A 255 24.71 -30.50 7.77
CA LEU A 255 24.00 -29.80 6.71
C LEU A 255 23.44 -28.45 7.21
N ARG A 256 22.87 -28.44 8.42
CA ARG A 256 22.30 -27.23 9.04
C ARG A 256 23.35 -26.19 9.44
N LEU A 257 24.55 -26.66 9.81
CA LEU A 257 25.69 -25.79 10.12
C LEU A 257 26.48 -25.33 8.88
N GLY A 258 26.14 -25.82 7.69
CA GLY A 258 26.84 -25.49 6.44
C GLY A 258 28.27 -26.04 6.37
N ILE A 259 28.58 -27.11 7.15
CA ILE A 259 29.92 -27.74 7.21
C ILE A 259 29.90 -29.18 6.72
N SER A 260 31.09 -29.71 6.35
CA SER A 260 31.21 -31.10 5.95
C SER A 260 31.05 -32.04 7.14
N ARG A 261 30.59 -33.29 6.90
CA ARG A 261 30.50 -34.31 7.94
C ARG A 261 31.87 -34.64 8.59
N SER A 262 32.93 -34.60 7.82
CA SER A 262 34.29 -34.80 8.30
C SER A 262 34.74 -33.65 9.20
N THR A 263 34.38 -32.40 8.89
CA THR A 263 34.66 -31.22 9.72
C THR A 263 33.93 -31.32 11.07
N LEU A 264 32.63 -31.66 11.05
CA LEU A 264 31.84 -31.86 12.27
C LEU A 264 32.43 -32.96 13.14
N TRP A 265 32.81 -34.10 12.53
CA TRP A 265 33.40 -35.24 13.28
C TRP A 265 34.73 -34.87 13.91
N ARG A 266 35.62 -34.14 13.19
CA ARG A 266 36.92 -33.70 13.70
C ARG A 266 36.74 -32.76 14.91
N ARG A 267 35.81 -31.78 14.83
CA ARG A 267 35.49 -30.85 15.91
C ARG A 267 34.96 -31.56 17.16
N LEU A 268 34.06 -32.54 16.98
CA LEU A 268 33.53 -33.31 18.10
C LEU A 268 34.66 -34.12 18.82
N LYS A 269 35.61 -34.68 18.06
CA LYS A 269 36.72 -35.43 18.58
C LYS A 269 37.79 -34.56 19.28
N GLU A 270 37.92 -33.26 18.89
CA GLU A 270 38.79 -32.31 19.53
C GLU A 270 38.26 -31.86 20.90
N TRP A 271 36.97 -32.04 21.17
CA TRP A 271 36.29 -31.62 22.38
C TRP A 271 35.88 -32.77 23.32
N GLU A 272 36.09 -34.05 22.95
CA GLU A 272 36.02 -35.23 23.82
C GLU A 272 37.35 -35.35 24.61
#